data_9fbe2f64ec6d881f238f2186251ffe9e
#
_entry.id   9fbe2f64ec6d881f238f2186251ffe9e
#
_cell.length_a   1.000
_cell.length_b   1.000
_cell.length_c   1.000
_cell.angle_alpha   90.00
_cell.angle_beta   90.00
_cell.angle_gamma   90.00
#
_symmetry.space_group_name_H-M   'P 1'
#
loop_
_entity.id
_entity.type
_entity.pdbx_description
1 polymer ?
#
loop_
_entity_poly.entity_id
_entity_poly.type
_entity_poly.pdbx_seq_one_letter_code
_entity_poly.pdbx_strand_id
1 'polypeptide(L)'
;MDEETLKKIILLMTERDALDNLIFEQTFQKKIISKFKNLSKNQPMVIKIIGMEGEIMPSTIGKYTGMDKSSLTRMVDDLEKKGMVFRKTDPEDRRKVLVSLTEKGLECYNYFNQVADEIFKLVDEKDVEEYVQSLETMVRLLKKAASQQARL
;
A
#
# COMPACT_ATOMS: atom_id res chain seq x y z
N MET A 1 -18.67 25.90 1.58
CA MET A 1 -17.59 25.66 2.59
C MET A 1 -16.90 27.01 2.76
N ASP A 2 -16.74 27.46 4.00
CA ASP A 2 -16.05 28.73 4.28
C ASP A 2 -14.53 28.59 4.14
N GLU A 3 -13.83 29.75 4.04
CA GLU A 3 -12.39 29.81 3.77
C GLU A 3 -11.56 29.23 4.92
N GLU A 4 -12.03 29.41 6.18
CA GLU A 4 -11.34 28.92 7.36
C GLU A 4 -11.34 27.38 7.41
N THR A 5 -12.51 26.78 7.15
CA THR A 5 -12.66 25.32 7.04
C THR A 5 -11.76 24.76 5.95
N LEU A 6 -11.71 25.40 4.78
CA LEU A 6 -10.86 24.95 3.67
C LEU A 6 -9.37 25.01 4.05
N LYS A 7 -8.91 26.09 4.65
CA LYS A 7 -7.52 26.22 5.13
C LYS A 7 -7.16 25.14 6.15
N LYS A 8 -8.08 24.85 7.10
CA LYS A 8 -7.86 23.80 8.10
C LYS A 8 -7.75 22.42 7.47
N ILE A 9 -8.59 22.10 6.48
CA ILE A 9 -8.51 20.82 5.74
C ILE A 9 -7.15 20.69 5.05
N ILE A 10 -6.73 21.73 4.31
CA ILE A 10 -5.45 21.70 3.59
C ILE A 10 -4.27 21.54 4.55
N LEU A 11 -4.28 22.23 5.68
CA LEU A 11 -3.24 22.11 6.70
C LEU A 11 -3.16 20.68 7.25
N LEU A 12 -4.29 20.13 7.70
CA LEU A 12 -4.34 18.76 8.25
C LEU A 12 -3.94 17.69 7.23
N MET A 13 -4.34 17.84 5.96
CA MET A 13 -3.88 16.95 4.90
C MET A 13 -2.36 17.02 4.70
N THR A 14 -1.78 18.23 4.74
CA THR A 14 -0.35 18.42 4.57
C THR A 14 0.44 17.82 5.75
N GLU A 15 -0.02 18.05 6.97
CA GLU A 15 0.60 17.48 8.18
C GLU A 15 0.52 15.95 8.18
N ARG A 16 -0.65 15.38 7.84
CA ARG A 16 -0.82 13.92 7.71
C ARG A 16 0.15 13.34 6.69
N ASP A 17 0.23 13.93 5.48
CA ASP A 17 1.11 13.43 4.44
C ASP A 17 2.59 13.48 4.85
N ALA A 18 2.98 14.53 5.58
CA ALA A 18 4.33 14.64 6.12
C ALA A 18 4.63 13.56 7.18
N LEU A 19 3.68 13.28 8.09
CA LEU A 19 3.83 12.26 9.13
C LEU A 19 3.79 10.85 8.54
N ASP A 20 2.88 10.59 7.61
CA ASP A 20 2.81 9.31 6.90
C ASP A 20 4.12 9.02 6.16
N ASN A 21 4.68 10.02 5.47
CA ASN A 21 5.96 9.89 4.79
C ASN A 21 7.13 9.66 5.77
N LEU A 22 7.13 10.37 6.90
CA LEU A 22 8.14 10.20 7.96
C LEU A 22 8.12 8.77 8.51
N ILE A 23 6.94 8.26 8.89
CA ILE A 23 6.77 6.92 9.44
C ILE A 23 7.14 5.89 8.38
N PHE A 24 6.60 6.02 7.15
CA PHE A 24 6.86 5.09 6.07
C PHE A 24 8.34 5.04 5.68
N GLU A 25 8.94 6.18 5.34
CA GLU A 25 10.33 6.24 4.86
C GLU A 25 11.33 5.89 5.96
N GLN A 26 11.18 6.43 7.15
CA GLN A 26 12.19 6.29 8.21
C GLN A 26 12.06 4.98 8.99
N THR A 27 10.87 4.38 9.04
CA THR A 27 10.66 3.18 9.84
C THR A 27 10.45 1.95 8.96
N PHE A 28 9.36 1.92 8.19
CA PHE A 28 9.02 0.75 7.39
C PHE A 28 10.07 0.48 6.33
N GLN A 29 10.36 1.46 5.49
CA GLN A 29 11.22 1.26 4.35
C GLN A 29 12.65 0.91 4.75
N LYS A 30 13.22 1.62 5.73
CA LYS A 30 14.57 1.31 6.25
C LYS A 30 14.64 -0.11 6.81
N LYS A 31 13.69 -0.51 7.66
CA LYS A 31 13.69 -1.86 8.27
C LYS A 31 13.53 -2.94 7.19
N ILE A 32 12.61 -2.76 6.25
CA ILE A 32 12.35 -3.75 5.20
C ILE A 32 13.54 -3.87 4.25
N ILE A 33 14.09 -2.76 3.74
CA ILE A 33 15.24 -2.79 2.83
C ILE A 33 16.51 -3.30 3.54
N SER A 34 16.68 -3.00 4.82
CA SER A 34 17.78 -3.54 5.60
C SER A 34 17.73 -5.07 5.71
N LYS A 35 16.55 -5.64 5.92
CA LYS A 35 16.35 -7.10 5.99
C LYS A 35 16.35 -7.75 4.61
N PHE A 36 15.70 -7.12 3.63
CA PHE A 36 15.55 -7.62 2.25
C PHE A 36 16.36 -6.75 1.28
N LYS A 37 17.70 -6.82 1.39
CA LYS A 37 18.68 -5.94 0.72
C LYS A 37 18.54 -5.83 -0.81
N ASN A 38 17.86 -6.79 -1.44
CA ASN A 38 17.68 -6.81 -2.89
C ASN A 38 16.45 -6.00 -3.37
N LEU A 39 15.65 -5.46 -2.44
CA LEU A 39 14.46 -4.69 -2.80
C LEU A 39 14.83 -3.22 -3.07
N SER A 40 14.25 -2.67 -4.13
CA SER A 40 14.28 -1.23 -4.40
C SER A 40 13.16 -0.49 -3.64
N LYS A 41 13.26 0.84 -3.58
CA LYS A 41 12.41 1.74 -2.79
C LYS A 41 10.90 1.44 -2.85
N ASN A 42 10.34 1.19 -4.04
CA ASN A 42 8.90 1.04 -4.23
C ASN A 42 8.40 -0.41 -4.18
N GLN A 43 9.30 -1.38 -4.15
CA GLN A 43 8.97 -2.81 -4.16
C GLN A 43 8.27 -3.31 -2.90
N PRO A 44 8.60 -2.85 -1.67
CA PRO A 44 7.87 -3.21 -0.47
C PRO A 44 6.38 -2.86 -0.53
N MET A 45 6.04 -1.73 -1.14
CA MET A 45 4.64 -1.32 -1.32
C MET A 45 3.87 -2.32 -2.20
N VAL A 46 4.47 -2.77 -3.31
CA VAL A 46 3.84 -3.75 -4.20
C VAL A 46 3.68 -5.11 -3.51
N ILE A 47 4.69 -5.56 -2.76
CA ILE A 47 4.61 -6.79 -1.96
C ILE A 47 3.49 -6.69 -0.92
N LYS A 48 3.37 -5.55 -0.24
CA LYS A 48 2.29 -5.29 0.72
C LYS A 48 0.91 -5.42 0.08
N ILE A 49 0.71 -4.78 -1.07
CA ILE A 49 -0.58 -4.82 -1.79
C ILE A 49 -0.95 -6.27 -2.18
N ILE A 50 0.01 -7.02 -2.75
CA ILE A 50 -0.23 -8.42 -3.12
C ILE A 50 -0.52 -9.27 -1.88
N GLY A 51 0.19 -9.05 -0.77
CA GLY A 51 -0.03 -9.79 0.47
C GLY A 51 -1.39 -9.52 1.11
N MET A 52 -1.92 -8.28 1.00
CA MET A 52 -3.24 -7.91 1.49
C MET A 52 -4.38 -8.51 0.65
N GLU A 53 -4.21 -8.53 -0.67
CA GLU A 53 -5.24 -8.98 -1.61
C GLU A 53 -5.16 -10.49 -1.92
N GLY A 54 -4.00 -11.10 -1.67
CA GLY A 54 -3.71 -12.50 -2.02
C GLY A 54 -3.29 -12.65 -3.47
N GLU A 55 -4.21 -13.10 -4.32
CA GLU A 55 -3.97 -13.28 -5.76
C GLU A 55 -4.65 -12.18 -6.54
N ILE A 56 -3.88 -11.34 -7.23
CA ILE A 56 -4.43 -10.16 -7.89
C ILE A 56 -3.92 -9.96 -9.31
N MET A 57 -4.73 -9.32 -10.14
CA MET A 57 -4.27 -8.85 -11.45
C MET A 57 -3.30 -7.69 -11.30
N PRO A 58 -2.26 -7.58 -12.15
CA PRO A 58 -1.36 -6.43 -12.17
C PRO A 58 -2.10 -5.07 -12.24
N SER A 59 -3.20 -5.00 -13.00
CA SER A 59 -4.01 -3.78 -13.08
C SER A 59 -4.59 -3.31 -11.75
N THR A 60 -4.85 -4.24 -10.83
CA THR A 60 -5.30 -3.90 -9.47
C THR A 60 -4.17 -3.26 -8.65
N ILE A 61 -2.92 -3.74 -8.79
CA ILE A 61 -1.76 -3.09 -8.18
C ILE A 61 -1.63 -1.64 -8.71
N GLY A 62 -1.83 -1.45 -10.01
CA GLY A 62 -1.82 -0.12 -10.63
C GLY A 62 -2.83 0.86 -10.04
N LYS A 63 -4.03 0.38 -9.67
CA LYS A 63 -5.06 1.21 -8.99
C LYS A 63 -4.60 1.71 -7.61
N TYR A 64 -3.84 0.90 -6.87
CA TYR A 64 -3.31 1.30 -5.57
C TYR A 64 -2.09 2.23 -5.68
N THR A 65 -1.26 2.02 -6.70
CA THR A 65 0.05 2.70 -6.80
C THR A 65 0.04 3.92 -7.73
N GLY A 66 -0.99 4.06 -8.58
CA GLY A 66 -1.01 5.06 -9.65
C GLY A 66 0.02 4.81 -10.76
N MET A 67 0.70 3.66 -10.75
CA MET A 67 1.70 3.31 -11.77
C MET A 67 1.06 3.04 -13.12
N ASP A 68 1.70 3.52 -14.18
CA ASP A 68 1.34 3.13 -15.55
C ASP A 68 1.63 1.65 -15.80
N LYS A 69 0.99 1.09 -16.81
CA LYS A 69 1.08 -0.34 -17.14
C LYS A 69 2.51 -0.82 -17.39
N SER A 70 3.33 0.01 -18.04
CA SER A 70 4.70 -0.37 -18.42
C SER A 70 5.62 -0.39 -17.20
N SER A 71 5.52 0.60 -16.32
CA SER A 71 6.26 0.68 -15.05
C SER A 71 5.89 -0.47 -14.12
N LEU A 72 4.59 -0.77 -14.04
CA LEU A 72 4.10 -1.88 -13.23
C LEU A 72 4.59 -3.24 -13.77
N THR A 73 4.56 -3.45 -15.08
CA THR A 73 5.07 -4.69 -15.68
C THR A 73 6.53 -4.91 -15.32
N ARG A 74 7.39 -3.89 -15.48
CA ARG A 74 8.82 -3.96 -15.09
C ARG A 74 9.00 -4.23 -13.60
N MET A 75 8.18 -3.60 -12.76
CA MET A 75 8.20 -3.79 -11.32
C MET A 75 7.91 -5.24 -10.94
N VAL A 76 6.86 -5.84 -11.52
CA VAL A 76 6.48 -7.23 -11.28
C VAL A 76 7.53 -8.19 -11.85
N ASP A 77 8.09 -7.90 -13.05
CA ASP A 77 9.18 -8.70 -13.64
C ASP A 77 10.42 -8.73 -12.75
N ASP A 78 10.79 -7.59 -12.17
CA ASP A 78 11.94 -7.49 -11.27
C ASP A 78 11.67 -8.23 -9.93
N LEU A 79 10.46 -8.10 -9.37
CA LEU A 79 10.06 -8.86 -8.19
C LEU A 79 10.05 -10.38 -8.43
N GLU A 80 9.64 -10.82 -9.62
CA GLU A 80 9.65 -12.23 -10.00
C GLU A 80 11.09 -12.75 -10.14
N LYS A 81 11.98 -12.00 -10.78
CA LYS A 81 13.43 -12.31 -10.83
C LYS A 81 14.09 -12.40 -9.44
N LYS A 82 13.62 -11.61 -8.49
CA LYS A 82 14.06 -11.63 -7.08
C LYS A 82 13.44 -12.77 -6.27
N GLY A 83 12.53 -13.52 -6.88
CA GLY A 83 11.82 -14.62 -6.24
C GLY A 83 10.83 -14.18 -5.16
N MET A 84 10.29 -12.95 -5.27
CA MET A 84 9.32 -12.41 -4.31
C MET A 84 7.88 -12.70 -4.72
N VAL A 85 7.63 -12.74 -6.01
CA VAL A 85 6.31 -13.01 -6.58
C VAL A 85 6.42 -14.06 -7.69
N PHE A 86 5.30 -14.62 -8.06
CA PHE A 86 5.16 -15.45 -9.26
C PHE A 86 3.86 -15.13 -9.97
N ARG A 87 3.84 -15.36 -11.28
CA ARG A 87 2.66 -15.24 -12.09
C ARG A 87 2.02 -16.59 -12.30
N LYS A 88 0.71 -16.63 -12.31
CA LYS A 88 -0.08 -17.80 -12.71
C LYS A 88 -1.27 -17.38 -13.56
N THR A 89 -1.73 -18.29 -14.38
CA THR A 89 -2.97 -18.12 -15.14
C THR A 89 -4.17 -18.28 -14.19
N ASP A 90 -5.17 -17.41 -14.33
CA ASP A 90 -6.42 -17.54 -13.61
C ASP A 90 -7.13 -18.86 -14.02
N PRO A 91 -7.50 -19.71 -13.07
CA PRO A 91 -8.15 -20.98 -13.37
C PRO A 91 -9.54 -20.81 -14.02
N GLU A 92 -10.23 -19.69 -13.78
CA GLU A 92 -11.56 -19.41 -14.33
C GLU A 92 -11.50 -18.67 -15.68
N ASP A 93 -10.46 -17.86 -15.91
CA ASP A 93 -10.27 -17.14 -17.17
C ASP A 93 -8.80 -17.17 -17.60
N ARG A 94 -8.46 -18.09 -18.51
CA ARG A 94 -7.09 -18.29 -19.03
C ARG A 94 -6.47 -17.06 -19.69
N ARG A 95 -7.24 -16.02 -19.99
CA ARG A 95 -6.73 -14.74 -20.52
C ARG A 95 -6.21 -13.82 -19.43
N LYS A 96 -6.51 -14.11 -18.18
CA LYS A 96 -6.05 -13.33 -17.04
C LYS A 96 -4.80 -13.93 -16.43
N VAL A 97 -3.88 -13.06 -16.05
CA VAL A 97 -2.68 -13.41 -15.30
C VAL A 97 -2.83 -12.82 -13.90
N LEU A 98 -2.67 -13.66 -12.89
CA LEU A 98 -2.64 -13.29 -11.50
C LEU A 98 -1.20 -13.25 -11.00
N VAL A 99 -0.93 -12.39 -10.05
CA VAL A 99 0.35 -12.28 -9.33
C VAL A 99 0.09 -12.65 -7.87
N SER A 100 0.96 -13.49 -7.33
CA SER A 100 0.91 -13.95 -5.93
C SER A 100 2.29 -13.88 -5.31
N LEU A 101 2.36 -13.82 -3.98
CA LEU A 101 3.62 -13.90 -3.25
C LEU A 101 4.17 -15.32 -3.26
N THR A 102 5.49 -15.44 -3.39
CA THR A 102 6.23 -16.65 -3.04
C THR A 102 6.33 -16.78 -1.52
N GLU A 103 6.90 -17.88 -1.01
CA GLU A 103 7.24 -18.01 0.40
C GLU A 103 8.14 -16.86 0.89
N LYS A 104 9.14 -16.48 0.11
CA LYS A 104 10.01 -15.33 0.40
C LYS A 104 9.27 -14.00 0.35
N GLY A 105 8.35 -13.82 -0.57
CA GLY A 105 7.48 -12.64 -0.64
C GLY A 105 6.55 -12.56 0.57
N LEU A 106 6.01 -13.70 1.00
CA LEU A 106 5.16 -13.80 2.19
C LEU A 106 5.96 -13.50 3.47
N GLU A 107 7.21 -13.95 3.56
CA GLU A 107 8.11 -13.58 4.67
C GLU A 107 8.30 -12.05 4.74
N CYS A 108 8.49 -11.39 3.59
CA CYS A 108 8.61 -9.94 3.52
C CYS A 108 7.31 -9.24 3.96
N TYR A 109 6.16 -9.71 3.51
CA TYR A 109 4.85 -9.19 3.92
C TYR A 109 4.59 -9.36 5.42
N ASN A 110 4.89 -10.53 5.97
CA ASN A 110 4.75 -10.80 7.41
C ASN A 110 5.69 -9.90 8.24
N TYR A 111 6.90 -9.65 7.75
CA TYR A 111 7.82 -8.72 8.41
C TYR A 111 7.30 -7.28 8.36
N PHE A 112 6.65 -6.87 7.28
CA PHE A 112 5.97 -5.58 7.21
C PHE A 112 4.89 -5.46 8.30
N ASN A 113 4.05 -6.48 8.47
CA ASN A 113 3.02 -6.51 9.50
C ASN A 113 3.60 -6.46 10.91
N GLN A 114 4.72 -7.16 11.16
CA GLN A 114 5.45 -7.09 12.42
C GLN A 114 5.95 -5.66 12.71
N VAL A 115 6.54 -4.98 11.73
CA VAL A 115 6.99 -3.58 11.88
C VAL A 115 5.82 -2.65 12.16
N ALA A 116 4.67 -2.85 11.52
CA ALA A 116 3.45 -2.10 11.79
C ALA A 116 2.99 -2.28 13.25
N ASP A 117 2.91 -3.53 13.70
CA ASP A 117 2.54 -3.88 15.07
C ASP A 117 3.49 -3.22 16.10
N GLU A 118 4.80 -3.24 15.86
CA GLU A 118 5.80 -2.55 16.70
C GLU A 118 5.54 -1.05 16.83
N ILE A 119 5.12 -0.39 15.73
CA ILE A 119 4.80 1.05 15.73
C ILE A 119 3.53 1.31 16.54
N PHE A 120 2.46 0.57 16.27
CA PHE A 120 1.18 0.78 16.93
C PHE A 120 1.18 0.39 18.41
N LYS A 121 2.10 -0.46 18.86
CA LYS A 121 2.34 -0.70 20.29
C LYS A 121 2.95 0.49 21.06
N LEU A 122 3.41 1.53 20.36
CA LEU A 122 3.86 2.77 20.99
C LEU A 122 2.69 3.72 21.31
N VAL A 123 1.48 3.40 20.89
CA VAL A 123 0.26 4.20 21.04
C VAL A 123 -0.72 3.43 21.92
N ASP A 124 -1.48 4.12 22.76
CA ASP A 124 -2.48 3.49 23.60
C ASP A 124 -3.58 2.82 22.77
N GLU A 125 -4.10 1.69 23.24
CA GLU A 125 -5.12 0.90 22.53
C GLU A 125 -6.36 1.74 22.14
N LYS A 126 -6.78 2.64 23.04
CA LYS A 126 -7.88 3.58 22.78
C LYS A 126 -7.58 4.52 21.60
N ASP A 127 -6.35 5.03 21.50
CA ASP A 127 -5.94 5.92 20.42
C ASP A 127 -5.84 5.15 19.09
N VAL A 128 -5.46 3.87 19.14
CA VAL A 128 -5.49 2.99 17.96
C VAL A 128 -6.92 2.79 17.45
N GLU A 129 -7.90 2.57 18.34
CA GLU A 129 -9.31 2.46 17.96
C GLU A 129 -9.83 3.75 17.32
N GLU A 130 -9.52 4.91 17.90
CA GLU A 130 -9.89 6.22 17.36
C GLU A 130 -9.24 6.45 15.98
N TYR A 131 -7.97 6.07 15.81
CA TYR A 131 -7.27 6.14 14.54
C TYR A 131 -7.93 5.28 13.46
N VAL A 132 -8.31 4.05 13.78
CA VAL A 132 -9.02 3.15 12.85
C VAL A 132 -10.34 3.78 12.41
N GLN A 133 -11.16 4.27 13.32
CA GLN A 133 -12.45 4.93 13.01
C GLN A 133 -12.25 6.18 12.12
N SER A 134 -11.20 6.96 12.38
CA SER A 134 -10.84 8.13 11.59
C SER A 134 -10.43 7.75 10.17
N LEU A 135 -9.62 6.70 10.01
CA LEU A 135 -9.24 6.16 8.71
C LEU A 135 -10.43 5.63 7.91
N GLU A 136 -11.33 4.88 8.53
CA GLU A 136 -12.56 4.38 7.89
C GLU A 136 -13.42 5.52 7.37
N THR A 137 -13.60 6.57 8.19
CA THR A 137 -14.34 7.76 7.80
C THR A 137 -13.68 8.48 6.63
N MET A 138 -12.37 8.69 6.70
CA MET A 138 -11.60 9.35 5.63
C MET A 138 -11.69 8.54 4.33
N VAL A 139 -11.46 7.24 4.37
CA VAL A 139 -11.55 6.35 3.19
C VAL A 139 -12.93 6.38 2.56
N ARG A 140 -13.99 6.33 3.38
CA ARG A 140 -15.38 6.41 2.91
C ARG A 140 -15.68 7.74 2.21
N LEU A 141 -15.22 8.86 2.77
CA LEU A 141 -15.43 10.19 2.17
C LEU A 141 -14.64 10.36 0.87
N LEU A 142 -13.40 9.90 0.82
CA LEU A 142 -12.57 9.93 -0.39
C LEU A 142 -13.15 9.06 -1.51
N LYS A 143 -13.65 7.85 -1.19
CA LYS A 143 -14.36 7.01 -2.17
C LYS A 143 -15.60 7.70 -2.73
N LYS A 144 -16.38 8.39 -1.88
CA LYS A 144 -17.54 9.17 -2.33
C LYS A 144 -17.12 10.29 -3.28
N ALA A 145 -16.08 11.06 -2.94
CA ALA A 145 -15.57 12.14 -3.78
C ALA A 145 -15.07 11.60 -5.14
N ALA A 146 -14.26 10.54 -5.14
CA ALA A 146 -13.75 9.90 -6.35
C ALA A 146 -14.87 9.39 -7.27
N SER A 147 -15.93 8.81 -6.71
CA SER A 147 -17.09 8.34 -7.49
C SER A 147 -17.91 9.47 -8.13
N GLN A 148 -17.90 10.66 -7.53
CA GLN A 148 -18.55 11.85 -8.09
C GLN A 148 -17.69 12.50 -9.18
N GLN A 149 -16.36 12.55 -8.98
CA GLN A 149 -15.43 13.08 -9.98
C GLN A 149 -15.43 12.26 -11.28
N ALA A 150 -15.57 10.94 -11.20
CA ALA A 150 -15.66 10.06 -12.37
C ALA A 150 -16.95 10.25 -13.22
N ARG A 151 -17.91 11.05 -12.73
CA ARG A 151 -19.18 11.38 -13.44
C ARG A 151 -19.17 12.74 -14.11
N LEU A 152 -18.11 13.53 -13.91
CA LEU A 152 -17.86 14.84 -14.56
C LEU A 152 -17.03 14.64 -15.81
#